data_26a4fd3706ee0e980b12054e641cbbc0
#
_entry.id   26a4fd3706ee0e980b12054e641cbbc0
#
_cell.length_a   1.000
_cell.length_b   1.000
_cell.length_c   1.000
_cell.angle_alpha   90.00
_cell.angle_beta   90.00
_cell.angle_gamma   90.00
#
_symmetry.space_group_name_H-M   'P 1'
#
loop_
_entity.id
_entity.type
_entity.pdbx_description
1 polymer ?
#
loop_
_entity_poly.entity_id
_entity_poly.type
_entity_poly.pdbx_seq_one_letter_code
_entity_poly.pdbx_strand_id
1 'polypeptide(L)'
;MRLPTFIETFLSRTQVIRESKEYASSIYKIIGRNGIIGFSYTFANKGNGSECSPSLPTLYEVVADAHTHGASSVNSEKKYYDNEFSGLRNENGKFISKEERKKENGNNDIGNANRIKKVSYLVTPNGSLQKYNPQNGEITIVSNDMPSDPNDPTRVNENTINYIEPIENDINKYTIY
;
A
#
# COMPACT_ATOMS: atom_id res chain seq x y z
N MET A 1 -13.09 12.88 5.71
CA MET A 1 -12.94 11.50 5.17
C MET A 1 -11.90 10.80 6.02
N ARG A 2 -12.20 9.62 6.54
CA ARG A 2 -11.22 8.87 7.34
C ARG A 2 -10.21 8.22 6.40
N LEU A 3 -8.91 8.36 6.66
CA LEU A 3 -7.84 7.82 5.82
C LEU A 3 -7.98 6.33 5.47
N PRO A 4 -8.37 5.44 6.42
CA PRO A 4 -8.58 4.02 6.14
C PRO A 4 -9.63 3.75 5.05
N THR A 5 -10.80 4.36 5.13
CA THR A 5 -11.88 4.18 4.13
C THR A 5 -11.45 4.59 2.72
N PHE A 6 -10.56 5.57 2.64
CA PHE A 6 -10.01 6.05 1.40
C PHE A 6 -9.05 5.03 0.76
N ILE A 7 -8.10 4.51 1.54
CA ILE A 7 -7.15 3.50 1.09
C ILE A 7 -7.90 2.22 0.71
N GLU A 8 -8.87 1.79 1.52
CA GLU A 8 -9.73 0.65 1.27
C GLU A 8 -10.44 0.74 -0.08
N THR A 9 -11.08 1.87 -0.36
CA THR A 9 -11.81 2.07 -1.63
C THR A 9 -10.88 2.09 -2.83
N PHE A 10 -9.72 2.69 -2.69
CA PHE A 10 -8.75 2.84 -3.77
C PHE A 10 -8.08 1.51 -4.13
N LEU A 11 -7.57 0.81 -3.12
CA LEU A 11 -6.82 -0.43 -3.33
C LEU A 11 -7.73 -1.64 -3.60
N SER A 12 -9.00 -1.61 -3.15
CA SER A 12 -9.97 -2.67 -3.46
C SER A 12 -10.42 -2.67 -4.92
N ARG A 13 -10.27 -1.56 -5.64
CA ARG A 13 -10.57 -1.47 -7.08
C ARG A 13 -9.42 -1.91 -7.97
N THR A 14 -8.24 -2.12 -7.40
CA THR A 14 -7.09 -2.56 -8.18
C THR A 14 -7.13 -4.08 -8.38
N GLN A 15 -6.80 -4.54 -9.58
CA GLN A 15 -6.76 -5.98 -9.93
C GLN A 15 -5.51 -6.69 -9.37
N VAL A 16 -5.02 -6.23 -8.23
CA VAL A 16 -3.74 -6.60 -7.62
C VAL A 16 -3.57 -8.10 -7.50
N ILE A 17 -4.53 -8.74 -6.86
CA ILE A 17 -4.45 -10.17 -6.55
C ILE A 17 -4.55 -11.02 -7.81
N ARG A 18 -5.40 -10.66 -8.77
CA ARG A 18 -5.60 -11.41 -10.00
C ARG A 18 -4.40 -11.39 -10.93
N GLU A 19 -3.66 -10.29 -10.94
CA GLU A 19 -2.54 -10.09 -11.84
C GLU A 19 -1.20 -10.38 -11.18
N SER A 20 -1.18 -10.60 -9.86
CA SER A 20 0.05 -10.70 -9.04
C SER A 20 1.04 -9.57 -9.33
N LYS A 21 0.52 -8.34 -9.42
CA LYS A 21 1.27 -7.11 -9.70
C LYS A 21 1.19 -6.17 -8.52
N GLU A 22 2.19 -5.34 -8.39
CA GLU A 22 2.20 -4.24 -7.43
C GLU A 22 1.58 -2.99 -8.03
N TYR A 23 0.93 -2.22 -7.18
CA TYR A 23 0.34 -0.93 -7.52
C TYR A 23 0.71 0.08 -6.45
N ALA A 24 1.05 1.31 -6.86
CA ALA A 24 1.42 2.37 -5.93
C ALA A 24 0.73 3.70 -6.24
N SER A 25 0.44 4.45 -5.18
CA SER A 25 -0.19 5.75 -5.23
C SER A 25 0.41 6.68 -4.17
N SER A 26 0.54 7.96 -4.48
CA SER A 26 0.88 8.99 -3.48
C SER A 26 -0.39 9.55 -2.85
N ILE A 27 -0.36 9.74 -1.54
CA ILE A 27 -1.37 10.46 -0.78
C ILE A 27 -0.84 11.87 -0.52
N TYR A 28 -1.61 12.89 -0.88
CA TYR A 28 -1.20 14.27 -0.77
C TYR A 28 -2.26 15.13 -0.07
N LYS A 29 -1.79 16.20 0.54
CA LYS A 29 -2.60 17.17 1.26
C LYS A 29 -3.23 18.16 0.30
N ILE A 30 -4.51 18.44 0.50
CA ILE A 30 -5.23 19.52 -0.14
C ILE A 30 -5.75 20.50 0.91
N ILE A 31 -5.74 21.78 0.56
CA ILE A 31 -6.28 22.84 1.42
C ILE A 31 -7.48 23.43 0.68
N GLY A 32 -8.67 23.21 1.23
CA GLY A 32 -9.90 23.79 0.71
C GLY A 32 -9.95 25.31 0.90
N ARG A 33 -10.90 25.97 0.22
CA ARG A 33 -11.08 27.44 0.28
C ARG A 33 -11.26 28.00 1.69
N ASN A 34 -11.74 27.19 2.62
CA ASN A 34 -11.98 27.58 4.03
C ASN A 34 -10.81 27.19 4.95
N GLY A 35 -9.63 26.85 4.41
CA GLY A 35 -8.51 26.36 5.19
C GLY A 35 -8.69 24.95 5.73
N ILE A 36 -9.77 24.24 5.38
CA ILE A 36 -10.01 22.86 5.78
C ILE A 36 -9.00 21.97 5.07
N ILE A 37 -8.24 21.21 5.86
CA ILE A 37 -7.28 20.24 5.35
C ILE A 37 -8.01 18.95 4.96
N GLY A 38 -7.83 18.56 3.73
CA GLY A 38 -8.24 17.26 3.20
C GLY A 38 -7.05 16.50 2.65
N PHE A 39 -7.31 15.28 2.20
CA PHE A 39 -6.32 14.44 1.53
C PHE A 39 -6.91 13.90 0.24
N SER A 40 -6.05 13.75 -0.76
CA SER A 40 -6.37 13.12 -2.03
C SER A 40 -5.21 12.21 -2.45
N TYR A 41 -5.30 11.59 -3.61
CA TYR A 41 -4.34 10.59 -4.05
C TYR A 41 -4.12 10.67 -5.57
N THR A 42 -2.99 10.16 -6.01
CA THR A 42 -2.72 9.98 -7.44
C THR A 42 -3.37 8.69 -7.95
N PHE A 43 -3.61 8.60 -9.26
CA PHE A 43 -3.93 7.31 -9.85
C PHE A 43 -2.83 6.29 -9.53
N ALA A 44 -3.25 5.06 -9.28
CA ALA A 44 -2.30 3.99 -9.00
C ALA A 44 -1.49 3.65 -10.24
N ASN A 45 -0.18 3.69 -10.11
CA ASN A 45 0.72 3.17 -11.13
C ASN A 45 0.83 1.66 -10.95
N LYS A 46 0.68 0.94 -12.06
CA LYS A 46 0.92 -0.50 -12.12
C LYS A 46 2.42 -0.72 -12.29
N GLY A 47 2.98 -1.50 -11.40
CA GLY A 47 4.35 -2.00 -11.45
C GLY A 47 4.47 -3.38 -12.10
N ASN A 48 5.54 -4.06 -11.77
CA ASN A 48 5.75 -5.48 -12.07
C ASN A 48 5.36 -6.35 -10.86
N GLY A 49 5.90 -7.57 -10.74
CA GLY A 49 5.61 -8.47 -9.61
C GLY A 49 6.36 -8.14 -8.31
N SER A 50 7.28 -7.17 -8.31
CA SER A 50 8.17 -6.89 -7.17
C SER A 50 8.51 -5.41 -6.99
N GLU A 51 8.09 -4.53 -7.90
CA GLU A 51 8.42 -3.12 -7.87
C GLU A 51 7.29 -2.27 -8.44
N CYS A 52 6.94 -1.21 -7.73
CA CYS A 52 6.09 -0.14 -8.22
C CYS A 52 6.55 1.21 -7.65
N SER A 53 6.23 2.27 -8.34
CA SER A 53 6.51 3.64 -7.88
C SER A 53 5.29 4.51 -8.08
N PRO A 54 4.85 5.25 -7.06
CA PRO A 54 3.71 6.16 -7.20
C PRO A 54 4.07 7.38 -8.06
N SER A 55 3.07 7.94 -8.74
CA SER A 55 3.19 9.27 -9.34
C SER A 55 3.31 10.33 -8.25
N LEU A 56 4.17 11.33 -8.46
CA LEU A 56 4.34 12.45 -7.54
C LEU A 56 3.55 13.67 -8.06
N PRO A 57 2.59 14.18 -7.32
CA PRO A 57 1.91 15.42 -7.69
C PRO A 57 2.85 16.61 -7.51
N THR A 58 3.04 17.42 -8.57
CA THR A 58 4.02 18.51 -8.58
C THR A 58 3.63 19.73 -7.75
N LEU A 59 2.34 19.90 -7.44
CA LEU A 59 1.80 21.09 -6.77
C LEU A 59 1.34 20.83 -5.33
N TYR A 60 1.46 19.61 -4.84
CA TYR A 60 0.89 19.23 -3.55
C TYR A 60 1.93 18.57 -2.64
N GLU A 61 1.78 18.78 -1.35
CA GLU A 61 2.59 18.10 -0.34
C GLU A 61 2.18 16.63 -0.25
N VAL A 62 3.06 15.71 -0.69
CA VAL A 62 2.88 14.28 -0.45
C VAL A 62 3.10 14.01 1.04
N VAL A 63 2.13 13.36 1.67
CA VAL A 63 2.15 13.04 3.12
C VAL A 63 2.37 11.57 3.40
N ALA A 64 2.03 10.70 2.46
CA ALA A 64 2.23 9.26 2.55
C ALA A 64 2.26 8.65 1.14
N ASP A 65 2.73 7.42 1.05
CA ASP A 65 2.48 6.52 -0.07
C ASP A 65 1.59 5.36 0.35
N ALA A 66 1.00 4.71 -0.63
CA ALA A 66 0.26 3.48 -0.47
C ALA A 66 0.59 2.54 -1.63
N HIS A 67 0.87 1.28 -1.32
CA HIS A 67 1.14 0.28 -2.32
C HIS A 67 0.56 -1.08 -1.93
N THR A 68 0.57 -1.99 -2.89
CA THR A 68 0.09 -3.34 -2.71
C THR A 68 1.21 -4.31 -3.06
N HIS A 69 1.24 -5.44 -2.39
CA HIS A 69 2.06 -6.57 -2.83
C HIS A 69 1.24 -7.56 -3.65
N GLY A 70 1.83 -8.12 -4.69
CA GLY A 70 1.29 -9.28 -5.38
C GLY A 70 1.57 -10.56 -4.59
N ALA A 71 0.87 -11.65 -4.91
CA ALA A 71 1.04 -12.95 -4.26
C ALA A 71 2.20 -13.77 -4.87
N SER A 72 3.31 -13.14 -5.19
CA SER A 72 4.42 -13.78 -5.92
C SER A 72 5.22 -14.79 -5.09
N SER A 73 5.23 -14.62 -3.76
CA SER A 73 6.02 -15.49 -2.85
C SER A 73 5.31 -16.78 -2.42
N VAL A 74 4.03 -16.95 -2.76
CA VAL A 74 3.24 -18.14 -2.34
C VAL A 74 3.87 -19.46 -2.76
N ASN A 75 4.55 -19.50 -3.90
CA ASN A 75 5.20 -20.69 -4.45
C ASN A 75 6.73 -20.70 -4.29
N SER A 76 7.29 -19.77 -3.52
CA SER A 76 8.73 -19.68 -3.27
C SER A 76 9.15 -20.21 -1.90
N GLU A 77 10.45 -20.39 -1.68
CA GLU A 77 11.00 -20.70 -0.35
C GLU A 77 10.72 -19.57 0.67
N LYS A 78 10.49 -18.34 0.19
CA LYS A 78 10.12 -17.17 0.98
C LYS A 78 8.60 -17.00 1.08
N LYS A 79 7.90 -18.10 1.33
CA LYS A 79 6.43 -18.11 1.45
C LYS A 79 5.95 -17.01 2.40
N TYR A 80 4.96 -16.24 1.93
CA TYR A 80 4.26 -15.20 2.70
C TYR A 80 5.06 -13.93 3.05
N TYR A 81 6.23 -13.72 2.50
CA TYR A 81 6.95 -12.44 2.67
C TYR A 81 6.22 -11.28 1.97
N ASP A 82 5.33 -11.58 1.02
CA ASP A 82 4.44 -10.57 0.43
C ASP A 82 3.41 -10.02 1.44
N ASN A 83 3.22 -10.70 2.58
CA ASN A 83 2.32 -10.27 3.66
C ASN A 83 2.97 -9.31 4.66
N GLU A 84 4.13 -8.76 4.33
CA GLU A 84 4.84 -7.80 5.15
C GLU A 84 5.61 -6.79 4.30
N PHE A 85 5.98 -5.65 4.88
CA PHE A 85 6.86 -4.68 4.22
C PHE A 85 8.22 -5.32 3.89
N SER A 86 8.71 -5.14 2.68
CA SER A 86 10.07 -5.51 2.33
C SER A 86 11.08 -4.70 3.16
N GLY A 87 12.18 -5.35 3.57
CA GLY A 87 13.15 -4.77 4.51
C GLY A 87 12.81 -4.99 5.99
N LEU A 88 11.72 -5.71 6.31
CA LEU A 88 11.36 -6.06 7.68
C LEU A 88 12.23 -7.18 8.27
N ARG A 89 12.90 -7.94 7.41
CA ARG A 89 13.78 -9.06 7.80
C ARG A 89 15.21 -8.82 7.33
N ASN A 90 16.15 -9.31 8.13
CA ASN A 90 17.55 -9.37 7.72
C ASN A 90 17.80 -10.54 6.73
N GLU A 91 19.02 -10.66 6.24
CA GLU A 91 19.44 -11.71 5.31
C GLU A 91 19.23 -13.13 5.82
N ASN A 92 19.16 -13.33 7.14
CA ASN A 92 18.88 -14.61 7.80
C ASN A 92 17.37 -14.86 8.02
N GLY A 93 16.48 -14.02 7.45
CA GLY A 93 15.03 -14.12 7.57
C GLY A 93 14.47 -13.74 8.95
N LYS A 94 15.27 -13.15 9.86
CA LYS A 94 14.82 -12.73 11.18
C LYS A 94 14.29 -11.30 11.14
N PHE A 95 13.19 -11.06 11.84
CA PHE A 95 12.65 -9.71 12.02
C PHE A 95 13.69 -8.80 12.66
N ILE A 96 13.86 -7.62 12.07
CA ILE A 96 14.69 -6.55 12.62
C ILE A 96 13.91 -5.73 13.64
N SER A 97 14.62 -5.20 14.64
CA SER A 97 14.05 -4.36 15.70
C SER A 97 13.53 -3.01 15.16
N LYS A 98 12.73 -2.29 15.96
CA LYS A 98 12.28 -0.94 15.62
C LYS A 98 13.44 0.01 15.34
N GLU A 99 14.53 -0.08 16.10
CA GLU A 99 15.72 0.76 15.94
C GLU A 99 16.49 0.44 14.66
N GLU A 100 16.56 -0.83 14.28
CA GLU A 100 17.16 -1.24 13.00
C GLU A 100 16.30 -0.78 11.84
N ARG A 101 14.95 -0.92 11.92
CA ARG A 101 14.04 -0.41 10.89
C ARG A 101 14.20 1.07 10.60
N LYS A 102 14.35 1.90 11.64
CA LYS A 102 14.58 3.35 11.47
C LYS A 102 15.88 3.68 10.74
N LYS A 103 16.84 2.77 10.74
CA LYS A 103 18.16 2.92 10.09
C LYS A 103 18.22 2.23 8.73
N GLU A 104 17.19 1.44 8.40
CA GLU A 104 17.11 0.76 7.11
C GLU A 104 17.10 1.79 5.97
N ASN A 105 17.97 1.61 4.98
CA ASN A 105 18.15 2.51 3.86
C ASN A 105 18.30 1.78 2.53
N GLY A 106 18.07 0.49 2.50
CA GLY A 106 18.10 -0.35 1.32
C GLY A 106 17.01 0.02 0.30
N ASN A 107 17.08 -0.62 -0.85
CA ASN A 107 16.09 -0.46 -1.90
C ASN A 107 14.88 -1.41 -1.65
N ASN A 108 14.14 -1.13 -0.60
CA ASN A 108 12.98 -1.86 -0.13
C ASN A 108 11.97 -0.88 0.49
N ASP A 109 10.77 -1.33 0.87
CA ASP A 109 9.69 -0.45 1.33
C ASP A 109 10.08 0.36 2.57
N ILE A 110 10.69 -0.30 3.57
CA ILE A 110 11.11 0.37 4.80
C ILE A 110 12.20 1.40 4.49
N GLY A 111 13.22 1.03 3.72
CA GLY A 111 14.28 1.94 3.30
C GLY A 111 13.78 3.13 2.48
N ASN A 112 12.83 2.88 1.57
CA ASN A 112 12.20 3.93 0.77
C ASN A 112 11.40 4.90 1.66
N ALA A 113 10.56 4.40 2.56
CA ALA A 113 9.79 5.23 3.49
C ALA A 113 10.70 6.07 4.40
N ASN A 114 11.81 5.50 4.88
CA ASN A 114 12.81 6.22 5.67
C ASN A 114 13.48 7.34 4.88
N ARG A 115 13.86 7.08 3.61
CA ARG A 115 14.52 8.04 2.74
C ARG A 115 13.64 9.25 2.45
N ILE A 116 12.36 9.01 2.16
CA ILE A 116 11.40 10.10 1.90
C ILE A 116 10.79 10.68 3.17
N LYS A 117 11.02 10.04 4.34
CA LYS A 117 10.48 10.44 5.65
C LYS A 117 8.95 10.54 5.69
N LYS A 118 8.27 9.64 4.97
CA LYS A 118 6.80 9.61 4.86
C LYS A 118 6.27 8.26 5.36
N VAL A 119 5.07 8.33 5.92
CA VAL A 119 4.31 7.12 6.26
C VAL A 119 4.05 6.31 5.01
N SER A 120 4.22 4.99 5.09
CA SER A 120 3.89 4.07 4.02
C SER A 120 2.76 3.13 4.45
N TYR A 121 1.83 2.89 3.54
CA TYR A 121 0.73 1.94 3.71
C TYR A 121 0.90 0.79 2.73
N LEU A 122 0.70 -0.42 3.23
CA LEU A 122 0.80 -1.65 2.46
C LEU A 122 -0.50 -2.46 2.58
N VAL A 123 -1.10 -2.81 1.44
CA VAL A 123 -2.12 -3.85 1.37
C VAL A 123 -1.48 -5.15 0.92
N THR A 124 -1.70 -6.19 1.69
CA THR A 124 -1.05 -7.49 1.54
C THR A 124 -2.00 -8.54 0.96
N PRO A 125 -1.48 -9.59 0.31
CA PRO A 125 -2.30 -10.69 -0.24
C PRO A 125 -3.19 -11.36 0.80
N ASN A 126 -2.77 -11.45 2.06
CA ASN A 126 -3.59 -12.07 3.11
C ASN A 126 -4.78 -11.22 3.58
N GLY A 127 -4.96 -10.00 3.06
CA GLY A 127 -6.11 -9.13 3.35
C GLY A 127 -5.88 -8.16 4.50
N SER A 128 -4.63 -7.91 4.91
CA SER A 128 -4.33 -6.86 5.88
C SER A 128 -3.93 -5.54 5.21
N LEU A 129 -4.28 -4.43 5.86
CA LEU A 129 -3.74 -3.10 5.60
C LEU A 129 -2.78 -2.75 6.73
N GLN A 130 -1.54 -2.55 6.39
CA GLN A 130 -0.48 -2.21 7.33
C GLN A 130 -0.01 -0.77 7.12
N LYS A 131 0.54 -0.19 8.17
CA LYS A 131 1.13 1.16 8.16
C LYS A 131 2.50 1.11 8.80
N TYR A 132 3.51 1.61 8.09
CA TYR A 132 4.84 1.87 8.63
C TYR A 132 5.04 3.36 8.89
N ASN A 133 5.56 3.69 10.06
CA ASN A 133 5.94 5.05 10.43
C ASN A 133 7.46 5.16 10.58
N PRO A 134 8.16 5.85 9.65
CA PRO A 134 9.62 5.96 9.68
C PRO A 134 10.16 6.78 10.86
N GLN A 135 9.33 7.62 11.48
CA GLN A 135 9.78 8.43 12.62
C GLN A 135 10.06 7.59 13.87
N ASN A 136 9.28 6.53 14.09
CA ASN A 136 9.40 5.66 15.26
C ASN A 136 9.68 4.19 14.93
N GLY A 137 9.78 3.82 13.65
CA GLY A 137 10.03 2.45 13.21
C GLY A 137 8.86 1.48 13.48
N GLU A 138 7.66 2.00 13.74
CA GLU A 138 6.50 1.20 14.11
C GLU A 138 5.72 0.72 12.89
N ILE A 139 5.33 -0.56 12.93
CA ILE A 139 4.37 -1.13 11.99
C ILE A 139 3.10 -1.44 12.78
N THR A 140 1.96 -0.98 12.26
CA THR A 140 0.64 -1.23 12.85
C THR A 140 -0.29 -1.81 11.80
N ILE A 141 -1.13 -2.75 12.19
CA ILE A 141 -2.25 -3.22 11.37
C ILE A 141 -3.38 -2.20 11.53
N VAL A 142 -3.78 -1.62 10.41
CA VAL A 142 -4.85 -0.62 10.34
C VAL A 142 -6.20 -1.29 10.11
N SER A 143 -6.23 -2.34 9.28
CA SER A 143 -7.41 -3.13 8.98
C SER A 143 -7.02 -4.55 8.61
N ASN A 144 -7.90 -5.50 8.88
CA ASN A 144 -7.83 -6.88 8.42
C ASN A 144 -9.00 -7.23 7.48
N ASP A 145 -9.58 -6.21 6.85
CA ASP A 145 -10.80 -6.34 6.06
C ASP A 145 -10.58 -6.01 4.58
N MET A 146 -9.32 -6.04 4.15
CA MET A 146 -8.96 -5.86 2.74
C MET A 146 -9.28 -7.12 1.93
N PRO A 147 -9.54 -7.00 0.62
CA PRO A 147 -9.62 -8.17 -0.26
C PRO A 147 -8.38 -9.04 -0.12
N SER A 148 -8.58 -10.35 0.04
CA SER A 148 -7.51 -11.33 0.24
C SER A 148 -7.42 -12.31 -0.93
N ASP A 149 -6.22 -12.82 -1.19
CA ASP A 149 -6.01 -13.88 -2.17
C ASP A 149 -6.60 -15.20 -1.61
N PRO A 150 -7.54 -15.83 -2.33
CA PRO A 150 -8.11 -17.12 -1.93
C PRO A 150 -7.07 -18.23 -1.74
N ASN A 151 -5.91 -18.12 -2.39
CA ASN A 151 -4.84 -19.11 -2.33
C ASN A 151 -3.83 -18.84 -1.19
N ASP A 152 -3.94 -17.70 -0.49
CA ASP A 152 -3.06 -17.42 0.67
C ASP A 152 -3.61 -18.13 1.91
N PRO A 153 -2.91 -19.16 2.45
CA PRO A 153 -3.37 -19.89 3.62
C PRO A 153 -3.27 -19.08 4.92
N THR A 154 -2.66 -17.91 4.88
CA THR A 154 -2.55 -16.99 6.04
C THR A 154 -3.60 -15.88 6.00
N ARG A 155 -4.63 -16.02 5.18
CA ARG A 155 -5.74 -15.06 5.08
C ARG A 155 -6.28 -14.68 6.45
N VAL A 156 -6.44 -13.38 6.66
CA VAL A 156 -7.03 -12.84 7.89
C VAL A 156 -8.55 -12.64 7.79
N ASN A 157 -9.11 -12.78 6.57
CA ASN A 157 -10.53 -12.67 6.28
C ASN A 157 -10.89 -13.50 5.04
N GLU A 158 -12.19 -13.62 4.73
CA GLU A 158 -12.69 -14.32 3.56
C GLU A 158 -13.14 -13.37 2.43
N ASN A 159 -12.81 -12.08 2.53
CA ASN A 159 -13.17 -11.09 1.55
C ASN A 159 -12.43 -11.38 0.25
N THR A 160 -13.12 -11.92 -0.72
CA THR A 160 -12.62 -12.09 -2.07
C THR A 160 -12.96 -10.87 -2.89
N ILE A 161 -12.15 -10.58 -3.90
CA ILE A 161 -12.48 -9.58 -4.89
C ILE A 161 -13.67 -10.12 -5.69
N ASN A 162 -14.88 -9.67 -5.36
CA ASN A 162 -15.98 -9.78 -6.29
C ASN A 162 -15.64 -8.89 -7.48
N TYR A 163 -15.51 -9.50 -8.64
CA TYR A 163 -15.28 -8.80 -9.88
C TYR A 163 -16.48 -7.89 -10.14
N ILE A 164 -16.35 -6.63 -9.79
CA ILE A 164 -17.19 -5.58 -10.34
C ILE A 164 -16.47 -5.20 -11.63
N GLU A 165 -17.05 -5.59 -12.78
CA GLU A 165 -16.56 -5.06 -14.06
C GLU A 165 -16.41 -3.54 -13.95
N PRO A 166 -15.31 -2.96 -14.45
CA PRO A 166 -15.19 -1.52 -14.49
C PRO A 166 -16.41 -1.02 -15.26
N ILE A 167 -17.24 -0.22 -14.62
CA ILE A 167 -18.27 0.52 -15.33
C ILE A 167 -17.50 1.50 -16.20
N GLU A 168 -17.39 1.20 -17.50
CA GLU A 168 -16.66 2.00 -18.50
C GLU A 168 -17.07 3.50 -18.51
N ASN A 169 -18.12 3.86 -17.81
CA ASN A 169 -18.74 5.19 -17.83
C ASN A 169 -18.43 6.08 -16.62
N ASP A 170 -17.62 5.66 -15.65
CA ASP A 170 -17.39 6.46 -14.44
C ASP A 170 -16.17 7.39 -14.53
N ILE A 171 -15.41 7.40 -15.62
CA ILE A 171 -14.26 8.30 -15.83
C ILE A 171 -14.70 9.78 -15.89
N ASN A 172 -15.95 10.06 -16.23
CA ASN A 172 -16.44 11.43 -16.39
C ASN A 172 -17.15 12.03 -15.16
N LYS A 173 -17.26 11.32 -14.04
CA LYS A 173 -17.99 11.81 -12.86
C LYS A 173 -17.16 12.59 -11.83
N TYR A 174 -15.86 12.70 -12.02
CA TYR A 174 -14.98 13.43 -11.10
C TYR A 174 -14.31 14.63 -11.76
N THR A 175 -15.08 15.38 -12.57
CA THR A 175 -14.65 16.74 -12.92
C THR A 175 -14.78 17.60 -11.68
N ILE A 176 -13.66 17.88 -11.03
CA ILE A 176 -13.58 18.81 -9.92
C ILE A 176 -13.69 20.22 -10.52
N TYR A 177 -14.76 20.92 -10.20
CA TYR A 177 -14.90 22.35 -10.42
C TYR A 177 -14.14 23.12 -9.33
#